data_3b11a7e56dfdfe82f65ff4eb5726ae4d
#
_entry.id   3b11a7e56dfdfe82f65ff4eb5726ae4d
#
_cell.length_a   1.000
_cell.length_b   1.000
_cell.length_c   1.000
_cell.angle_alpha   90.00
_cell.angle_beta   90.00
_cell.angle_gamma   90.00
#
_symmetry.space_group_name_H-M   'P 1'
#
loop_
_entity.id
_entity.type
_entity.pdbx_description
1 polymer ?
#
loop_
_entity_poly.entity_id
_entity_poly.type
_entity_poly.pdbx_seq_one_letter_code
_entity_poly.pdbx_strand_id
1 'polypeptide(L)'
;MEKFVIDGGVPLSGTMTPAGNKNGALAILAAALLTENEVVVGNVPRIRDVETMLSILTAIGVEVAWRGPNEVALCAAAVHEVEVPEEQAERIRASFLLAGPLLARFRQAIMSPPGGDVIGRRRLDPHLDAFRAMGAVVQCSRDIVLGAPTGLRPTDVFMDEPSVMATENALMATALIPGTTVLGNAACEPHVQDLARMLVKMGADIQGIGSNLITVHGAERLHGCTHRVAPDHIEIGSFMALAGVTGGELHIRDTVPGDLRMIRLVFERLGLCTELDGDDVIVPGAQKLVARPTWADTSARSRTVHGRHSQPTSPRSRWRSPRRPRARYSCMSGCSRTVSSSPTS
;
A
#
# COMPACT_ATOMS: atom_id res chain seq x y z
N MET A 1 -4.77 21.30 -20.87
CA MET A 1 -3.70 20.44 -20.28
C MET A 1 -2.99 21.32 -19.27
N GLU A 2 -3.05 20.97 -18.00
CA GLU A 2 -2.38 21.69 -16.93
C GLU A 2 -0.85 21.44 -17.03
N LYS A 3 -0.05 22.45 -16.69
CA LYS A 3 1.42 22.36 -16.71
C LYS A 3 1.96 22.84 -15.38
N PHE A 4 2.92 22.11 -14.85
CA PHE A 4 3.76 22.60 -13.75
C PHE A 4 4.97 23.34 -14.35
N VAL A 5 5.22 24.55 -13.86
CA VAL A 5 6.46 25.30 -14.14
C VAL A 5 7.25 25.32 -12.85
N ILE A 6 8.46 24.76 -12.89
CA ILE A 6 9.30 24.60 -11.69
C ILE A 6 10.61 25.32 -11.91
N ASP A 7 10.87 26.34 -11.08
CA ASP A 7 12.16 27.01 -11.00
C ASP A 7 13.00 26.28 -9.93
N GLY A 8 14.01 25.55 -10.39
CA GLY A 8 14.86 24.73 -9.54
C GLY A 8 16.05 25.50 -8.94
N GLY A 9 16.88 24.81 -8.15
CA GLY A 9 18.13 25.33 -7.60
C GLY A 9 18.01 26.07 -6.26
N VAL A 10 16.82 26.06 -5.64
CA VAL A 10 16.58 26.65 -4.31
C VAL A 10 16.45 25.53 -3.27
N PRO A 11 17.18 25.57 -2.14
CA PRO A 11 16.97 24.66 -1.02
C PRO A 11 15.54 24.79 -0.48
N LEU A 12 14.85 23.66 -0.31
CA LEU A 12 13.51 23.64 0.24
C LEU A 12 13.58 23.30 1.73
N SER A 13 13.31 24.29 2.56
CA SER A 13 13.38 24.16 4.02
C SER A 13 12.05 24.52 4.68
N GLY A 14 11.77 23.93 5.83
CA GLY A 14 10.57 24.24 6.60
C GLY A 14 10.09 23.11 7.50
N THR A 15 8.83 23.21 7.91
CA THR A 15 8.16 22.21 8.73
C THR A 15 6.89 21.73 8.02
N MET A 16 6.65 20.42 8.04
CA MET A 16 5.43 19.85 7.51
C MET A 16 4.88 18.75 8.42
N THR A 17 3.60 18.50 8.33
CA THR A 17 2.93 17.35 8.93
C THR A 17 2.36 16.50 7.81
N PRO A 18 2.69 15.20 7.74
CA PRO A 18 2.21 14.33 6.67
C PRO A 18 0.70 14.08 6.76
N ALA A 19 0.09 13.91 5.60
CA ALA A 19 -1.30 13.46 5.54
C ALA A 19 -1.42 11.99 6.00
N GLY A 20 -2.64 11.54 6.26
CA GLY A 20 -2.90 10.12 6.50
C GLY A 20 -2.57 9.27 5.27
N ASN A 21 -2.07 8.06 5.51
CA ASN A 21 -1.71 7.14 4.44
C ASN A 21 -2.93 6.80 3.57
N LYS A 22 -2.81 7.07 2.25
CA LYS A 22 -3.88 6.83 1.28
C LYS A 22 -4.37 5.39 1.31
N ASN A 23 -3.44 4.44 1.23
CA ASN A 23 -3.78 3.02 1.13
C ASN A 23 -4.40 2.51 2.43
N GLY A 24 -3.87 2.94 3.58
CA GLY A 24 -4.45 2.66 4.89
C GLY A 24 -5.86 3.22 5.04
N ALA A 25 -6.08 4.48 4.64
CA ALA A 25 -7.40 5.09 4.69
C ALA A 25 -8.43 4.28 3.89
N LEU A 26 -8.10 3.83 2.68
CA LEU A 26 -9.01 3.06 1.83
C LEU A 26 -9.41 1.72 2.46
N ALA A 27 -8.47 1.00 3.06
CA ALA A 27 -8.75 -0.26 3.76
C ALA A 27 -9.55 -0.04 5.06
N ILE A 28 -9.21 0.99 5.83
CA ILE A 28 -9.89 1.39 7.07
C ILE A 28 -11.34 1.80 6.80
N LEU A 29 -11.59 2.56 5.72
CA LEU A 29 -12.94 2.93 5.31
C LEU A 29 -13.76 1.70 4.89
N ALA A 30 -13.17 0.75 4.17
CA ALA A 30 -13.82 -0.50 3.81
C ALA A 30 -14.16 -1.35 5.04
N ALA A 31 -13.28 -1.37 6.06
CA ALA A 31 -13.50 -2.10 7.31
C ALA A 31 -14.70 -1.58 8.12
N ALA A 32 -15.15 -0.34 7.92
CA ALA A 32 -16.36 0.17 8.57
C ALA A 32 -17.62 -0.65 8.20
N LEU A 33 -17.63 -1.36 7.08
CA LEU A 33 -18.71 -2.28 6.71
C LEU A 33 -18.87 -3.47 7.65
N LEU A 34 -17.86 -3.80 8.46
CA LEU A 34 -17.86 -4.97 9.32
C LEU A 34 -18.74 -4.81 10.57
N THR A 35 -19.26 -3.62 10.84
CA THR A 35 -20.11 -3.34 12.00
C THR A 35 -21.31 -2.45 11.62
N GLU A 36 -22.37 -2.53 12.41
CA GLU A 36 -23.53 -1.62 12.34
C GLU A 36 -23.32 -0.35 13.17
N ASN A 37 -22.34 -0.40 14.08
CA ASN A 37 -22.04 0.72 14.94
C ASN A 37 -21.22 1.78 14.20
N GLU A 38 -21.32 3.01 14.68
CA GLU A 38 -20.56 4.11 14.10
C GLU A 38 -19.04 3.89 14.25
N VAL A 39 -18.33 4.15 13.16
CA VAL A 39 -16.87 4.17 13.08
C VAL A 39 -16.42 5.59 12.75
N VAL A 40 -15.59 6.19 13.59
CA VAL A 40 -15.02 7.52 13.36
C VAL A 40 -13.56 7.38 12.95
N VAL A 41 -13.22 7.91 11.77
CA VAL A 41 -11.88 7.83 11.22
C VAL A 41 -11.29 9.23 11.09
N GLY A 42 -10.21 9.48 11.83
CA GLY A 42 -9.43 10.73 11.76
C GLY A 42 -8.22 10.63 10.84
N ASN A 43 -7.64 11.75 10.50
CA ASN A 43 -6.49 11.88 9.58
C ASN A 43 -6.75 11.28 8.19
N VAL A 44 -7.99 11.34 7.72
CA VAL A 44 -8.37 10.86 6.38
C VAL A 44 -7.92 11.88 5.33
N PRO A 45 -7.07 11.51 4.36
CA PRO A 45 -6.64 12.45 3.32
C PRO A 45 -7.80 12.73 2.34
N ARG A 46 -8.06 14.01 2.06
CA ARG A 46 -9.10 14.42 1.09
C ARG A 46 -8.57 14.40 -0.33
N ILE A 47 -8.47 13.22 -0.88
CA ILE A 47 -7.99 12.96 -2.24
C ILE A 47 -9.03 12.18 -3.04
N ARG A 48 -8.93 12.22 -4.36
CA ARG A 48 -9.91 11.64 -5.27
C ARG A 48 -10.24 10.17 -4.99
N ASP A 49 -9.24 9.34 -4.69
CA ASP A 49 -9.45 7.91 -4.41
C ASP A 49 -10.31 7.71 -3.16
N VAL A 50 -10.05 8.49 -2.11
CA VAL A 50 -10.80 8.44 -0.84
C VAL A 50 -12.25 8.93 -1.04
N GLU A 51 -12.43 10.04 -1.75
CA GLU A 51 -13.77 10.56 -2.07
C GLU A 51 -14.56 9.55 -2.93
N THR A 52 -13.89 8.85 -3.86
CA THR A 52 -14.52 7.78 -4.64
C THR A 52 -14.93 6.60 -3.76
N MET A 53 -14.07 6.16 -2.82
CA MET A 53 -14.41 5.11 -1.87
C MET A 53 -15.62 5.49 -1.00
N LEU A 54 -15.64 6.70 -0.47
CA LEU A 54 -16.79 7.20 0.31
C LEU A 54 -18.06 7.26 -0.53
N SER A 55 -17.96 7.64 -1.81
CA SER A 55 -19.07 7.62 -2.75
C SER A 55 -19.61 6.21 -3.00
N ILE A 56 -18.72 5.20 -3.15
CA ILE A 56 -19.14 3.79 -3.26
C ILE A 56 -19.85 3.34 -1.99
N LEU A 57 -19.27 3.62 -0.82
CA LEU A 57 -19.87 3.27 0.48
C LEU A 57 -21.26 3.89 0.64
N THR A 58 -21.43 5.16 0.26
CA THR A 58 -22.73 5.83 0.27
C THR A 58 -23.72 5.17 -0.68
N ALA A 59 -23.29 4.79 -1.89
CA ALA A 59 -24.15 4.16 -2.89
C ALA A 59 -24.68 2.78 -2.44
N ILE A 60 -23.91 2.04 -1.63
CA ILE A 60 -24.38 0.75 -1.08
C ILE A 60 -25.14 0.88 0.24
N GLY A 61 -25.35 2.11 0.77
CA GLY A 61 -26.18 2.38 1.92
C GLY A 61 -25.43 2.69 3.23
N VAL A 62 -24.15 3.00 3.18
CA VAL A 62 -23.41 3.50 4.36
C VAL A 62 -23.72 4.98 4.55
N GLU A 63 -24.11 5.38 5.75
CA GLU A 63 -24.21 6.78 6.14
C GLU A 63 -22.79 7.34 6.34
N VAL A 64 -22.45 8.40 5.58
CA VAL A 64 -21.13 9.04 5.61
C VAL A 64 -21.28 10.50 5.99
N ALA A 65 -20.60 10.94 7.05
CA ALA A 65 -20.63 12.32 7.53
C ALA A 65 -19.22 12.83 7.86
N TRP A 66 -18.78 13.88 7.20
CA TRP A 66 -17.56 14.59 7.59
C TRP A 66 -17.79 15.40 8.86
N ARG A 67 -16.97 15.14 9.89
CA ARG A 67 -17.00 15.86 11.18
C ARG A 67 -15.94 16.95 11.29
N GLY A 68 -15.00 16.95 10.38
CA GLY A 68 -13.90 17.90 10.30
C GLY A 68 -13.19 17.88 8.96
N PRO A 69 -12.11 18.62 8.80
CA PRO A 69 -11.36 18.65 7.54
C PRO A 69 -10.85 17.28 7.11
N ASN A 70 -10.42 16.46 8.06
CA ASN A 70 -9.82 15.14 7.85
C ASN A 70 -10.41 14.07 8.78
N GLU A 71 -11.67 14.26 9.23
CA GLU A 71 -12.37 13.30 10.08
C GLU A 71 -13.73 12.95 9.47
N VAL A 72 -13.99 11.66 9.31
CA VAL A 72 -15.25 11.14 8.76
C VAL A 72 -15.86 10.11 9.71
N ALA A 73 -17.16 10.17 9.89
CA ALA A 73 -17.95 9.17 10.59
C ALA A 73 -18.71 8.32 9.57
N LEU A 74 -18.71 7.01 9.78
CA LEU A 74 -19.39 6.03 8.93
C LEU A 74 -20.32 5.17 9.79
N CYS A 75 -21.55 4.93 9.31
CA CYS A 75 -22.47 3.97 9.92
C CYS A 75 -23.02 3.05 8.82
N ALA A 76 -22.72 1.76 8.94
CA ALA A 76 -23.12 0.77 7.96
C ALA A 76 -24.35 -0.05 8.39
N ALA A 77 -25.21 0.49 9.26
CA ALA A 77 -26.43 -0.15 9.71
C ALA A 77 -27.48 -0.32 8.60
N ALA A 78 -27.53 0.65 7.67
CA ALA A 78 -28.54 0.69 6.60
C ALA A 78 -28.03 0.13 5.25
N VAL A 79 -26.92 -0.59 5.25
CA VAL A 79 -26.41 -1.22 4.02
C VAL A 79 -27.42 -2.21 3.45
N HIS A 80 -27.82 -2.01 2.21
CA HIS A 80 -28.87 -2.75 1.52
C HIS A 80 -28.41 -3.34 0.16
N GLU A 81 -27.24 -2.96 -0.31
CA GLU A 81 -26.66 -3.46 -1.56
C GLU A 81 -25.33 -4.16 -1.31
N VAL A 82 -25.10 -5.23 -2.04
CA VAL A 82 -23.85 -6.01 -2.01
C VAL A 82 -23.13 -5.96 -3.37
N GLU A 83 -23.70 -5.23 -4.31
CA GLU A 83 -23.12 -4.96 -5.63
C GLU A 83 -22.44 -3.59 -5.64
N VAL A 84 -21.16 -3.59 -5.97
CA VAL A 84 -20.39 -2.34 -6.09
C VAL A 84 -20.64 -1.73 -7.45
N PRO A 85 -21.12 -0.46 -7.53
CA PRO A 85 -21.44 0.17 -8.80
C PRO A 85 -20.26 0.20 -9.78
N GLU A 86 -20.45 -0.31 -10.99
CA GLU A 86 -19.41 -0.49 -12.02
C GLU A 86 -18.66 0.81 -12.32
N GLU A 87 -19.38 1.90 -12.60
CA GLU A 87 -18.78 3.19 -12.93
C GLU A 87 -17.79 3.70 -11.87
N GLN A 88 -18.09 3.46 -10.60
CA GLN A 88 -17.24 3.88 -9.48
C GLN A 88 -16.11 2.86 -9.23
N ALA A 89 -16.39 1.57 -9.39
CA ALA A 89 -15.40 0.51 -9.23
C ALA A 89 -14.25 0.64 -10.24
N GLU A 90 -14.56 1.03 -11.47
CA GLU A 90 -13.57 1.26 -12.53
C GLU A 90 -12.64 2.47 -12.27
N ARG A 91 -13.02 3.38 -11.38
CA ARG A 91 -12.21 4.59 -11.07
C ARG A 91 -11.04 4.29 -10.15
N ILE A 92 -11.20 3.31 -9.24
CA ILE A 92 -10.18 2.99 -8.24
C ILE A 92 -9.98 1.48 -8.08
N ARG A 93 -8.73 1.05 -8.01
CA ARG A 93 -8.42 -0.35 -7.72
C ARG A 93 -8.91 -0.80 -6.34
N ALA A 94 -8.90 0.11 -5.38
CA ALA A 94 -9.27 -0.14 -4.01
C ALA A 94 -10.75 -0.51 -3.82
N SER A 95 -11.61 -0.34 -4.84
CA SER A 95 -12.99 -0.84 -4.83
C SER A 95 -13.06 -2.32 -4.44
N PHE A 96 -12.07 -3.11 -4.82
CA PHE A 96 -12.01 -4.54 -4.50
C PHE A 96 -11.75 -4.83 -3.01
N LEU A 97 -11.37 -3.84 -2.19
CA LEU A 97 -11.28 -3.98 -0.72
C LEU A 97 -12.64 -4.21 -0.05
N LEU A 98 -13.72 -3.86 -0.72
CA LEU A 98 -15.08 -4.08 -0.23
C LEU A 98 -15.50 -5.56 -0.27
N ALA A 99 -14.81 -6.38 -1.07
CA ALA A 99 -15.13 -7.79 -1.26
C ALA A 99 -15.09 -8.59 0.05
N GLY A 100 -14.06 -8.41 0.87
CA GLY A 100 -13.90 -9.10 2.16
C GLY A 100 -15.01 -8.76 3.16
N PRO A 101 -15.25 -7.49 3.49
CA PRO A 101 -16.31 -7.07 4.39
C PRO A 101 -17.71 -7.45 3.92
N LEU A 102 -18.04 -7.25 2.64
CA LEU A 102 -19.34 -7.61 2.10
C LEU A 102 -19.58 -9.12 2.19
N LEU A 103 -18.59 -9.92 1.78
CA LEU A 103 -18.69 -11.38 1.85
C LEU A 103 -18.82 -11.90 3.29
N ALA A 104 -18.05 -11.35 4.22
CA ALA A 104 -18.08 -11.77 5.61
C ALA A 104 -19.43 -11.45 6.30
N ARG A 105 -19.93 -10.22 6.11
CA ARG A 105 -21.13 -9.76 6.80
C ARG A 105 -22.41 -10.16 6.09
N PHE A 106 -22.46 -10.05 4.76
CA PHE A 106 -23.68 -10.28 3.97
C PHE A 106 -23.67 -11.61 3.23
N ARG A 107 -22.58 -12.39 3.32
CA ARG A 107 -22.40 -13.69 2.65
C ARG A 107 -22.42 -13.62 1.11
N GLN A 108 -22.39 -12.42 0.56
CA GLN A 108 -22.36 -12.16 -0.86
C GLN A 108 -21.61 -10.86 -1.14
N ALA A 109 -20.86 -10.81 -2.26
CA ALA A 109 -20.33 -9.60 -2.83
C ALA A 109 -20.31 -9.73 -4.36
N ILE A 110 -20.75 -8.68 -5.06
CA ILE A 110 -20.70 -8.59 -6.52
C ILE A 110 -19.77 -7.43 -6.86
N MET A 111 -18.65 -7.76 -7.49
CA MET A 111 -17.58 -6.82 -7.76
C MET A 111 -17.37 -6.71 -9.26
N SER A 112 -17.51 -5.52 -9.79
CA SER A 112 -17.04 -5.23 -11.16
C SER A 112 -15.50 -5.28 -11.20
N PRO A 113 -14.88 -5.57 -12.35
CA PRO A 113 -13.44 -5.53 -12.48
C PRO A 113 -12.87 -4.18 -12.00
N PRO A 114 -11.95 -4.17 -11.03
CA PRO A 114 -11.45 -2.91 -10.49
C PRO A 114 -10.53 -2.20 -11.47
N GLY A 115 -10.73 -0.91 -11.64
CA GLY A 115 -9.93 -0.06 -12.50
C GLY A 115 -8.66 0.50 -11.83
N GLY A 116 -8.42 1.79 -12.02
CA GLY A 116 -7.26 2.52 -11.52
C GLY A 116 -6.07 2.53 -12.49
N ASP A 117 -4.90 2.94 -12.02
CA ASP A 117 -3.71 3.12 -12.86
C ASP A 117 -3.22 1.82 -13.50
N VAL A 118 -2.90 1.88 -14.79
CA VAL A 118 -2.35 0.76 -15.56
C VAL A 118 -0.83 0.71 -15.38
N ILE A 119 -0.38 0.11 -14.27
CA ILE A 119 1.05 -0.04 -13.93
C ILE A 119 1.59 -1.46 -14.17
N GLY A 120 0.85 -2.29 -14.92
CA GLY A 120 1.19 -3.67 -15.22
C GLY A 120 0.08 -4.65 -14.80
N ARG A 121 0.37 -5.94 -14.95
CA ARG A 121 -0.59 -7.00 -14.59
C ARG A 121 -0.69 -7.11 -13.07
N ARG A 122 -1.86 -6.81 -12.53
CA ARG A 122 -2.18 -6.87 -11.10
C ARG A 122 -3.24 -7.95 -10.89
N ARG A 123 -2.80 -9.11 -10.42
CA ARG A 123 -3.65 -10.29 -10.20
C ARG A 123 -4.69 -10.04 -9.10
N LEU A 124 -5.85 -10.67 -9.24
CA LEU A 124 -6.84 -10.79 -8.17
C LEU A 124 -6.84 -12.19 -7.54
N ASP A 125 -6.10 -13.12 -8.14
CA ASP A 125 -6.03 -14.52 -7.69
C ASP A 125 -5.76 -14.65 -6.18
N PRO A 126 -4.80 -13.92 -5.55
CA PRO A 126 -4.55 -14.06 -4.12
C PRO A 126 -5.77 -13.77 -3.24
N HIS A 127 -6.63 -12.81 -3.66
CA HIS A 127 -7.89 -12.53 -2.97
C HIS A 127 -8.86 -13.70 -3.11
N LEU A 128 -9.06 -14.15 -4.37
CA LEU A 128 -10.05 -15.17 -4.71
C LEU A 128 -9.68 -16.51 -4.08
N ASP A 129 -8.39 -16.84 -4.05
CA ASP A 129 -7.89 -18.08 -3.47
C ASP A 129 -8.02 -18.07 -1.94
N ALA A 130 -7.78 -16.91 -1.29
CA ALA A 130 -8.04 -16.75 0.13
C ALA A 130 -9.54 -16.95 0.46
N PHE A 131 -10.44 -16.34 -0.31
CA PHE A 131 -11.88 -16.53 -0.13
C PHE A 131 -12.32 -17.97 -0.38
N ARG A 132 -11.79 -18.66 -1.42
CA ARG A 132 -12.05 -20.08 -1.68
C ARG A 132 -11.58 -20.95 -0.52
N ALA A 133 -10.40 -20.71 0.02
CA ALA A 133 -9.89 -21.42 1.18
C ALA A 133 -10.81 -21.29 2.39
N MET A 134 -11.40 -20.10 2.61
CA MET A 134 -12.42 -19.85 3.64
C MET A 134 -13.79 -20.43 3.30
N GLY A 135 -13.97 -21.09 2.15
CA GLY A 135 -15.21 -21.78 1.76
C GLY A 135 -16.15 -20.94 0.88
N ALA A 136 -15.71 -19.81 0.34
CA ALA A 136 -16.52 -19.06 -0.60
C ALA A 136 -16.59 -19.71 -1.98
N VAL A 137 -17.75 -19.59 -2.63
CA VAL A 137 -17.95 -19.89 -4.03
C VAL A 137 -17.59 -18.64 -4.84
N VAL A 138 -16.71 -18.78 -5.83
CA VAL A 138 -16.23 -17.70 -6.67
C VAL A 138 -16.60 -17.96 -8.12
N GLN A 139 -17.37 -17.07 -8.71
CA GLN A 139 -17.72 -17.09 -10.12
C GLN A 139 -17.14 -15.83 -10.80
N CYS A 140 -16.38 -16.05 -11.87
CA CYS A 140 -15.77 -14.97 -12.64
C CYS A 140 -16.37 -14.99 -14.06
N SER A 141 -17.09 -13.93 -14.39
CA SER A 141 -17.64 -13.66 -15.72
C SER A 141 -17.29 -12.24 -16.12
N ARG A 142 -18.27 -11.41 -16.51
CA ARG A 142 -18.11 -9.97 -16.58
C ARG A 142 -17.79 -9.40 -15.20
N ASP A 143 -18.54 -9.83 -14.19
CA ASP A 143 -18.35 -9.48 -12.80
C ASP A 143 -17.80 -10.66 -12.01
N ILE A 144 -17.23 -10.36 -10.87
CA ILE A 144 -16.75 -11.33 -9.90
C ILE A 144 -17.82 -11.47 -8.81
N VAL A 145 -18.52 -12.60 -8.82
CA VAL A 145 -19.55 -12.91 -7.85
C VAL A 145 -18.96 -13.83 -6.79
N LEU A 146 -18.99 -13.35 -5.55
CA LEU A 146 -18.54 -14.07 -4.36
C LEU A 146 -19.77 -14.47 -3.53
N GLY A 147 -19.85 -15.72 -3.12
CA GLY A 147 -20.94 -16.22 -2.29
C GLY A 147 -20.45 -17.13 -1.18
N ALA A 148 -20.99 -16.97 0.01
CA ALA A 148 -20.73 -17.84 1.16
C ALA A 148 -22.07 -18.28 1.81
N PRO A 149 -22.89 -19.11 1.14
CA PRO A 149 -24.26 -19.42 1.59
C PRO A 149 -24.30 -20.10 2.97
N THR A 150 -23.27 -20.86 3.32
CA THR A 150 -23.11 -21.49 4.65
C THR A 150 -22.25 -20.65 5.62
N GLY A 151 -21.88 -19.43 5.23
CA GLY A 151 -20.88 -18.61 5.93
C GLY A 151 -19.46 -19.01 5.59
N LEU A 152 -18.53 -18.10 5.85
CA LEU A 152 -17.10 -18.37 5.77
C LEU A 152 -16.66 -19.23 6.97
N ARG A 153 -15.56 -19.97 6.81
CA ARG A 153 -15.02 -20.88 7.83
C ARG A 153 -13.59 -20.54 8.18
N PRO A 154 -13.19 -20.70 9.46
CA PRO A 154 -11.79 -20.52 9.85
C PRO A 154 -10.94 -21.60 9.16
N THR A 155 -9.74 -21.22 8.73
CA THR A 155 -8.83 -22.07 7.97
C THR A 155 -7.40 -21.57 8.00
N ASP A 156 -6.49 -22.36 7.47
CA ASP A 156 -5.12 -21.93 7.16
C ASP A 156 -5.08 -21.45 5.70
N VAL A 157 -4.69 -20.19 5.50
CA VAL A 157 -4.58 -19.56 4.18
C VAL A 157 -3.11 -19.23 3.92
N PHE A 158 -2.52 -19.84 2.91
CA PHE A 158 -1.19 -19.48 2.45
C PHE A 158 -1.31 -18.71 1.12
N MET A 159 -0.83 -17.46 1.10
CA MET A 159 -0.85 -16.62 -0.10
C MET A 159 0.32 -16.94 -1.01
N ASP A 160 0.08 -17.13 -2.31
CA ASP A 160 1.13 -17.42 -3.31
C ASP A 160 2.06 -16.22 -3.56
N GLU A 161 1.59 -15.02 -3.23
CA GLU A 161 2.38 -13.79 -3.19
C GLU A 161 1.95 -12.92 -1.99
N PRO A 162 2.86 -12.14 -1.37
CA PRO A 162 2.52 -11.25 -0.25
C PRO A 162 1.76 -10.01 -0.77
N SER A 163 0.53 -10.24 -1.23
CA SER A 163 -0.33 -9.18 -1.75
C SER A 163 -0.91 -8.35 -0.62
N VAL A 164 -0.65 -7.04 -0.63
CA VAL A 164 -1.18 -6.08 0.34
C VAL A 164 -2.71 -6.15 0.41
N MET A 165 -3.38 -5.86 -0.70
CA MET A 165 -4.85 -5.81 -0.73
C MET A 165 -5.50 -7.17 -0.45
N ALA A 166 -4.87 -8.29 -0.84
CA ALA A 166 -5.40 -9.61 -0.53
C ALA A 166 -5.28 -9.91 0.97
N THR A 167 -4.17 -9.51 1.60
CA THR A 167 -4.01 -9.59 3.06
C THR A 167 -5.05 -8.74 3.78
N GLU A 168 -5.28 -7.50 3.34
CA GLU A 168 -6.29 -6.61 3.90
C GLU A 168 -7.70 -7.20 3.78
N ASN A 169 -8.07 -7.72 2.62
CA ASN A 169 -9.35 -8.40 2.41
C ASN A 169 -9.51 -9.64 3.29
N ALA A 170 -8.45 -10.46 3.39
CA ALA A 170 -8.45 -11.64 4.24
C ALA A 170 -8.57 -11.27 5.73
N LEU A 171 -7.85 -10.26 6.20
CA LEU A 171 -7.96 -9.74 7.57
C LEU A 171 -9.39 -9.28 7.89
N MET A 172 -9.98 -8.48 6.99
CA MET A 172 -11.35 -8.00 7.17
C MET A 172 -12.36 -9.15 7.17
N ALA A 173 -12.23 -10.10 6.25
CA ALA A 173 -13.13 -11.24 6.20
C ALA A 173 -13.01 -12.11 7.45
N THR A 174 -11.79 -12.43 7.88
CA THR A 174 -11.53 -13.34 9.01
C THR A 174 -11.90 -12.74 10.36
N ALA A 175 -11.93 -11.41 10.48
CA ALA A 175 -12.34 -10.73 11.71
C ALA A 175 -13.77 -11.05 12.16
N LEU A 176 -14.66 -11.45 11.23
CA LEU A 176 -16.05 -11.89 11.50
C LEU A 176 -16.25 -13.39 11.37
N ILE A 177 -15.20 -14.20 11.32
CA ILE A 177 -15.29 -15.66 11.26
C ILE A 177 -14.96 -16.24 12.64
N PRO A 178 -15.93 -16.70 13.44
CA PRO A 178 -15.65 -17.33 14.72
C PRO A 178 -14.68 -18.50 14.58
N GLY A 179 -13.63 -18.52 15.39
CA GLY A 179 -12.58 -19.53 15.35
C GLY A 179 -11.23 -18.93 14.95
N THR A 180 -10.26 -19.76 14.65
CA THR A 180 -8.88 -19.36 14.38
C THR A 180 -8.56 -19.51 12.90
N THR A 181 -8.17 -18.43 12.26
CA THR A 181 -7.62 -18.40 10.89
C THR A 181 -6.17 -17.98 10.95
N VAL A 182 -5.32 -18.68 10.19
CA VAL A 182 -3.91 -18.35 10.04
C VAL A 182 -3.67 -17.84 8.61
N LEU A 183 -3.09 -16.66 8.47
CA LEU A 183 -2.70 -16.08 7.19
C LEU A 183 -1.18 -16.16 7.05
N GLY A 184 -0.70 -17.08 6.21
CA GLY A 184 0.71 -17.27 5.90
C GLY A 184 1.12 -16.52 4.63
N ASN A 185 2.39 -16.09 4.58
CA ASN A 185 2.95 -15.23 3.53
C ASN A 185 2.15 -13.93 3.33
N ALA A 186 1.61 -13.39 4.44
CA ALA A 186 0.85 -12.16 4.47
C ALA A 186 1.77 -10.95 4.23
N ALA A 187 1.21 -9.89 3.65
CA ALA A 187 1.85 -8.59 3.57
C ALA A 187 1.95 -7.95 4.97
N CYS A 188 3.02 -7.22 5.22
CA CYS A 188 3.31 -6.64 6.54
C CYS A 188 3.65 -5.14 6.50
N GLU A 189 3.27 -4.45 5.44
CA GLU A 189 3.45 -3.03 5.28
C GLU A 189 2.73 -2.23 6.39
N PRO A 190 3.20 -1.01 6.73
CA PRO A 190 2.64 -0.20 7.81
C PRO A 190 1.12 -0.02 7.75
N HIS A 191 0.55 0.17 6.58
CA HIS A 191 -0.89 0.36 6.42
C HIS A 191 -1.72 -0.93 6.61
N VAL A 192 -1.14 -2.11 6.32
CA VAL A 192 -1.76 -3.40 6.67
C VAL A 192 -1.82 -3.58 8.19
N GLN A 193 -0.73 -3.19 8.87
CA GLN A 193 -0.68 -3.20 10.33
C GLN A 193 -1.68 -2.21 10.94
N ASP A 194 -1.86 -1.05 10.33
CA ASP A 194 -2.79 -0.02 10.77
C ASP A 194 -4.24 -0.52 10.69
N LEU A 195 -4.62 -1.17 9.57
CA LEU A 195 -5.89 -1.87 9.45
C LEU A 195 -6.08 -2.94 10.55
N ALA A 196 -5.06 -3.78 10.76
CA ALA A 196 -5.13 -4.82 11.79
C ALA A 196 -5.34 -4.23 13.19
N ARG A 197 -4.64 -3.13 13.54
CA ARG A 197 -4.83 -2.41 14.81
C ARG A 197 -6.25 -1.83 14.94
N MET A 198 -6.84 -1.34 13.85
CA MET A 198 -8.24 -0.90 13.86
C MET A 198 -9.19 -2.07 14.12
N LEU A 199 -9.01 -3.21 13.45
CA LEU A 199 -9.83 -4.40 13.67
C LEU A 199 -9.73 -4.91 15.12
N VAL A 200 -8.55 -4.82 15.75
CA VAL A 200 -8.38 -5.11 17.19
C VAL A 200 -9.19 -4.12 18.04
N LYS A 201 -9.19 -2.83 17.71
CA LYS A 201 -10.05 -1.84 18.40
C LYS A 201 -11.53 -2.12 18.19
N MET A 202 -11.92 -2.76 17.10
CA MET A 202 -13.29 -3.17 16.83
C MET A 202 -13.67 -4.50 17.54
N GLY A 203 -12.72 -5.18 18.17
CA GLY A 203 -12.96 -6.38 18.98
C GLY A 203 -12.44 -7.70 18.40
N ALA A 204 -11.69 -7.69 17.30
CA ALA A 204 -10.98 -8.87 16.82
C ALA A 204 -9.71 -9.13 17.64
N ASP A 205 -9.32 -10.39 17.83
CA ASP A 205 -8.02 -10.77 18.40
C ASP A 205 -7.07 -11.15 17.25
N ILE A 206 -6.05 -10.33 17.03
CA ILE A 206 -5.10 -10.48 15.93
C ILE A 206 -3.69 -10.52 16.48
N GLN A 207 -2.98 -11.62 16.22
CA GLN A 207 -1.60 -11.84 16.63
C GLN A 207 -0.69 -11.85 15.40
N GLY A 208 0.61 -11.49 15.58
CA GLY A 208 1.58 -11.46 14.50
C GLY A 208 1.50 -10.22 13.60
N ILE A 209 0.85 -9.13 14.05
CA ILE A 209 0.79 -7.86 13.31
C ILE A 209 2.21 -7.38 13.00
N GLY A 210 2.48 -7.08 11.73
CA GLY A 210 3.81 -6.67 11.25
C GLY A 210 4.73 -7.84 10.88
N SER A 211 4.23 -9.07 10.89
CA SER A 211 4.92 -10.24 10.37
C SER A 211 4.19 -10.83 9.16
N ASN A 212 4.82 -11.75 8.46
CA ASN A 212 4.21 -12.47 7.34
C ASN A 212 3.36 -13.68 7.78
N LEU A 213 3.20 -13.88 9.09
CA LEU A 213 2.34 -14.90 9.67
C LEU A 213 1.39 -14.24 10.67
N ILE A 214 0.12 -14.14 10.31
CA ILE A 214 -0.90 -13.47 11.10
C ILE A 214 -1.93 -14.50 11.55
N THR A 215 -2.23 -14.53 12.83
CA THR A 215 -3.30 -15.36 13.40
C THR A 215 -4.45 -14.47 13.81
N VAL A 216 -5.66 -14.77 13.31
CA VAL A 216 -6.87 -14.04 13.61
C VAL A 216 -7.84 -14.97 14.37
N HIS A 217 -8.22 -14.57 15.56
CA HIS A 217 -9.35 -15.14 16.29
C HIS A 217 -10.55 -14.22 16.05
N GLY A 218 -11.38 -14.61 15.09
CA GLY A 218 -12.50 -13.80 14.66
C GLY A 218 -13.64 -13.80 15.67
N ALA A 219 -14.36 -12.69 15.71
CA ALA A 219 -15.51 -12.47 16.61
C ALA A 219 -16.85 -12.72 15.89
N GLU A 220 -17.89 -13.04 16.64
CA GLU A 220 -19.26 -13.12 16.11
C GLU A 220 -19.79 -11.74 15.69
N ARG A 221 -19.31 -10.69 16.35
CA ARG A 221 -19.68 -9.29 16.09
C ARG A 221 -18.50 -8.38 16.37
N LEU A 222 -18.38 -7.34 15.58
CA LEU A 222 -17.45 -6.24 15.80
C LEU A 222 -18.25 -5.00 16.21
N HIS A 223 -17.65 -4.14 17.04
CA HIS A 223 -18.24 -2.89 17.48
C HIS A 223 -17.61 -1.69 16.76
N GLY A 224 -18.23 -0.51 16.93
CA GLY A 224 -17.66 0.74 16.42
C GLY A 224 -16.40 1.14 17.17
N CYS A 225 -15.59 1.97 16.52
CA CYS A 225 -14.38 2.50 17.14
C CYS A 225 -14.05 3.91 16.63
N THR A 226 -13.15 4.59 17.34
CA THR A 226 -12.46 5.76 16.82
C THR A 226 -11.02 5.35 16.45
N HIS A 227 -10.64 5.61 15.21
CA HIS A 227 -9.31 5.30 14.71
C HIS A 227 -8.73 6.48 13.94
N ARG A 228 -7.43 6.71 14.09
CA ARG A 228 -6.69 7.72 13.33
C ARG A 228 -5.78 7.01 12.32
N VAL A 229 -5.96 7.29 11.05
CA VAL A 229 -5.10 6.76 9.99
C VAL A 229 -3.65 7.19 10.23
N ALA A 230 -2.74 6.22 10.19
CA ALA A 230 -1.32 6.49 10.36
C ALA A 230 -0.79 7.47 9.29
N PRO A 231 0.20 8.31 9.63
CA PRO A 231 0.81 9.23 8.66
C PRO A 231 1.42 8.47 7.49
N ASP A 232 1.38 9.08 6.30
CA ASP A 232 1.83 8.41 5.07
C ASP A 232 3.37 8.32 5.01
N HIS A 233 3.89 7.14 5.32
CA HIS A 233 5.33 6.85 5.27
C HIS A 233 5.93 7.02 3.86
N ILE A 234 5.13 6.90 2.79
CA ILE A 234 5.57 7.09 1.39
C ILE A 234 5.73 8.59 1.12
N GLU A 235 4.77 9.40 1.57
CA GLU A 235 4.83 10.86 1.49
C GLU A 235 6.05 11.37 2.28
N ILE A 236 6.24 10.89 3.52
CA ILE A 236 7.39 11.23 4.35
C ILE A 236 8.70 10.92 3.62
N GLY A 237 8.83 9.71 3.05
CA GLY A 237 10.00 9.33 2.25
C GLY A 237 10.24 10.25 1.08
N SER A 238 9.18 10.69 0.40
CA SER A 238 9.27 11.62 -0.74
C SER A 238 9.77 13.00 -0.30
N PHE A 239 9.30 13.52 0.82
CA PHE A 239 9.76 14.79 1.38
C PHE A 239 11.19 14.72 1.92
N MET A 240 11.58 13.59 2.54
CA MET A 240 12.98 13.35 2.93
C MET A 240 13.90 13.41 1.71
N ALA A 241 13.51 12.73 0.60
CA ALA A 241 14.27 12.79 -0.64
C ALA A 241 14.34 14.20 -1.21
N LEU A 242 13.24 14.94 -1.20
CA LEU A 242 13.16 16.30 -1.71
C LEU A 242 14.07 17.24 -0.93
N ALA A 243 14.07 17.20 0.40
CA ALA A 243 14.97 17.97 1.23
C ALA A 243 16.44 17.62 0.94
N GLY A 244 16.75 16.31 0.85
CA GLY A 244 18.09 15.84 0.57
C GLY A 244 18.65 16.33 -0.77
N VAL A 245 17.88 16.23 -1.86
CA VAL A 245 18.36 16.61 -3.21
C VAL A 245 18.42 18.11 -3.42
N THR A 246 17.63 18.88 -2.67
CA THR A 246 17.66 20.35 -2.74
C THR A 246 18.64 20.96 -1.72
N GLY A 247 19.17 20.17 -0.79
CA GLY A 247 20.06 20.63 0.29
C GLY A 247 19.34 21.45 1.36
N GLY A 248 18.01 21.37 1.44
CA GLY A 248 17.20 22.06 2.44
C GLY A 248 17.18 21.33 3.79
N GLU A 249 16.71 22.03 4.82
CA GLU A 249 16.43 21.48 6.15
C GLU A 249 14.93 21.29 6.32
N LEU A 250 14.52 20.07 6.66
CA LEU A 250 13.09 19.75 6.79
C LEU A 250 12.80 19.10 8.14
N HIS A 251 11.79 19.65 8.84
CA HIS A 251 11.22 19.07 10.05
C HIS A 251 9.86 18.45 9.73
N ILE A 252 9.77 17.13 9.80
CA ILE A 252 8.55 16.35 9.54
C ILE A 252 7.97 15.93 10.87
N ARG A 253 6.82 16.46 11.22
CA ARG A 253 6.15 16.23 12.51
C ARG A 253 5.18 15.07 12.46
N ASP A 254 4.86 14.54 13.65
CA ASP A 254 3.77 13.57 13.83
C ASP A 254 3.93 12.33 12.92
N THR A 255 5.14 11.77 12.89
CA THR A 255 5.45 10.57 12.13
C THR A 255 5.31 9.30 13.00
N VAL A 256 5.51 8.13 12.40
CA VAL A 256 5.71 6.88 13.11
C VAL A 256 7.12 6.37 12.79
N PRO A 257 8.14 6.65 13.62
CA PRO A 257 9.53 6.32 13.32
C PRO A 257 9.80 4.85 13.00
N GLY A 258 9.01 3.94 13.60
CA GLY A 258 9.07 2.51 13.33
C GLY A 258 8.77 2.16 11.88
N ASP A 259 7.82 2.84 11.26
CA ASP A 259 7.39 2.62 9.87
C ASP A 259 8.41 3.16 8.85
N LEU A 260 9.30 4.05 9.30
CA LEU A 260 10.32 4.70 8.46
C LEU A 260 11.67 3.97 8.46
N ARG A 261 11.80 2.90 9.25
CA ARG A 261 13.10 2.22 9.43
C ARG A 261 13.74 1.79 8.11
N MET A 262 12.96 1.19 7.20
CA MET A 262 13.49 0.75 5.91
C MET A 262 13.83 1.94 4.99
N ILE A 263 12.98 2.96 4.97
CA ILE A 263 13.18 4.18 4.17
C ILE A 263 14.46 4.87 4.62
N ARG A 264 14.64 5.10 5.93
CA ARG A 264 15.82 5.72 6.50
C ARG A 264 17.09 4.91 6.22
N LEU A 265 17.04 3.58 6.32
CA LEU A 265 18.16 2.70 5.99
C LEU A 265 18.61 2.84 4.54
N VAL A 266 17.66 2.90 3.60
CA VAL A 266 17.97 3.09 2.17
C VAL A 266 18.58 4.47 1.92
N PHE A 267 17.99 5.52 2.49
CA PHE A 267 18.50 6.88 2.35
C PHE A 267 19.87 7.10 2.98
N GLU A 268 20.13 6.48 4.12
CA GLU A 268 21.46 6.49 4.74
C GLU A 268 22.54 5.87 3.83
N ARG A 269 22.21 4.80 3.09
CA ARG A 269 23.11 4.21 2.08
C ARG A 269 23.35 5.16 0.91
N LEU A 270 22.41 6.04 0.59
CA LEU A 270 22.55 7.09 -0.41
C LEU A 270 23.27 8.35 0.13
N GLY A 271 23.60 8.36 1.42
CA GLY A 271 24.31 9.45 2.08
C GLY A 271 23.40 10.50 2.72
N LEU A 272 22.07 10.28 2.76
CA LEU A 272 21.13 11.14 3.46
C LEU A 272 20.99 10.69 4.91
N CYS A 273 21.42 11.53 5.85
CA CYS A 273 21.23 11.31 7.27
C CYS A 273 19.94 11.98 7.75
N THR A 274 19.28 11.35 8.71
CA THR A 274 18.08 11.88 9.36
C THR A 274 18.19 11.68 10.86
N GLU A 275 17.65 12.62 11.62
CA GLU A 275 17.58 12.58 13.07
C GLU A 275 16.15 12.30 13.50
N LEU A 276 15.99 11.72 14.69
CA LEU A 276 14.68 11.51 15.31
C LEU A 276 14.60 12.36 16.57
N ASP A 277 13.49 13.09 16.71
CA ASP A 277 13.13 13.82 17.94
C ASP A 277 11.72 13.39 18.36
N GLY A 278 11.63 12.41 19.24
CA GLY A 278 10.38 11.74 19.57
C GLY A 278 9.75 11.08 18.34
N ASP A 279 8.56 11.53 17.97
CA ASP A 279 7.84 11.08 16.76
C ASP A 279 8.12 11.93 15.52
N ASP A 280 9.04 12.89 15.62
CA ASP A 280 9.41 13.76 14.50
C ASP A 280 10.66 13.24 13.79
N VAL A 281 10.77 13.55 12.50
CA VAL A 281 11.95 13.27 11.68
C VAL A 281 12.52 14.59 11.20
N ILE A 282 13.82 14.81 11.45
CA ILE A 282 14.56 15.98 10.99
C ILE A 282 15.52 15.54 9.89
N VAL A 283 15.46 16.22 8.76
CA VAL A 283 16.45 16.13 7.68
C VAL A 283 17.35 17.36 7.78
N PRO A 284 18.59 17.25 8.29
CA PRO A 284 19.50 18.40 8.35
C PRO A 284 19.82 18.95 6.98
N GLY A 285 19.96 20.27 6.90
CA GLY A 285 20.31 20.96 5.63
C GLY A 285 21.75 20.76 5.19
N ALA A 286 22.05 21.18 3.97
CA ALA A 286 23.39 21.23 3.39
C ALA A 286 24.18 19.91 3.42
N GLN A 287 23.49 18.77 3.39
CA GLN A 287 24.12 17.44 3.38
C GLN A 287 24.78 17.16 2.03
N LYS A 288 25.95 16.54 2.05
CA LYS A 288 26.61 16.02 0.86
C LYS A 288 26.21 14.58 0.63
N LEU A 289 25.34 14.35 -0.33
CA LEU A 289 24.87 13.01 -0.68
C LEU A 289 26.00 12.22 -1.37
N VAL A 290 26.56 11.25 -0.65
CA VAL A 290 27.58 10.35 -1.16
C VAL A 290 27.15 8.93 -0.88
N ALA A 291 26.81 8.21 -1.94
CA ALA A 291 26.41 6.81 -1.81
C ALA A 291 27.53 5.97 -1.16
N ARG A 292 27.19 5.23 -0.13
CA ARG A 292 28.13 4.31 0.51
C ARG A 292 28.33 3.09 -0.39
N PRO A 293 29.59 2.71 -0.69
CA PRO A 293 29.85 1.54 -1.52
C PRO A 293 29.35 0.28 -0.81
N THR A 294 28.74 -0.60 -1.57
CA THR A 294 28.36 -1.92 -1.07
C THR A 294 29.59 -2.84 -0.95
N TRP A 295 29.47 -3.96 -0.27
CA TRP A 295 30.55 -4.95 -0.15
C TRP A 295 31.04 -5.42 -1.54
N ALA A 296 30.16 -5.54 -2.52
CA ALA A 296 30.52 -5.91 -3.90
C ALA A 296 31.42 -4.86 -4.56
N ASP A 297 31.19 -3.57 -4.31
CA ASP A 297 32.00 -2.48 -4.86
C ASP A 297 33.37 -2.40 -4.18
N THR A 298 33.46 -2.66 -2.88
CA THR A 298 34.74 -2.72 -2.17
C THR A 298 35.58 -3.91 -2.56
N SER A 299 34.97 -5.08 -2.84
CA SER A 299 35.68 -6.28 -3.32
C SER A 299 36.27 -6.10 -4.72
N ALA A 300 35.59 -5.35 -5.60
CA ALA A 300 36.09 -5.05 -6.93
C ALA A 300 37.29 -4.07 -6.89
N ARG A 301 37.27 -3.10 -5.98
CA ARG A 301 38.39 -2.14 -5.80
C ARG A 301 39.63 -2.77 -5.19
N SER A 302 39.46 -3.72 -4.25
CA SER A 302 40.62 -4.40 -3.65
C SER A 302 41.36 -5.32 -4.63
N ARG A 303 40.67 -5.84 -5.66
CA ARG A 303 41.30 -6.63 -6.72
C ARG A 303 42.14 -5.78 -7.70
N THR A 304 41.86 -4.49 -7.84
CA THR A 304 42.61 -3.58 -8.72
C THR A 304 43.88 -3.03 -8.08
N VAL A 305 44.03 -3.06 -6.77
CA VAL A 305 45.18 -2.50 -6.05
C VAL A 305 46.34 -3.51 -5.87
N HIS A 306 46.09 -4.83 -6.01
CA HIS A 306 47.09 -5.89 -5.80
C HIS A 306 47.66 -6.49 -7.09
N GLY A 307 47.50 -5.83 -8.24
CA GLY A 307 48.00 -6.31 -9.54
C GLY A 307 49.24 -5.60 -10.04
N ARG A 308 50.29 -5.43 -9.23
CA ARG A 308 51.65 -5.23 -9.76
C ARG A 308 52.53 -6.38 -9.28
N HIS A 309 53.05 -7.05 -10.29
CA HIS A 309 54.06 -8.13 -10.32
C HIS A 309 53.52 -9.56 -10.25
N SER A 310 53.30 -10.08 -11.44
CA SER A 310 53.91 -11.26 -12.05
C SER A 310 53.18 -11.60 -13.32
N GLN A 311 53.88 -11.62 -14.44
CA GLN A 311 53.37 -12.22 -15.69
C GLN A 311 53.30 -13.72 -15.52
N PRO A 312 52.20 -14.36 -15.92
CA PRO A 312 52.26 -15.71 -16.43
C PRO A 312 51.93 -15.72 -17.93
N THR A 313 52.78 -16.35 -18.65
CA THR A 313 52.63 -16.72 -20.04
C THR A 313 51.45 -17.63 -20.27
N SER A 314 50.52 -17.17 -21.15
CA SER A 314 49.60 -17.83 -22.14
C SER A 314 48.72 -19.01 -21.72
N PRO A 315 47.68 -19.42 -22.51
CA PRO A 315 47.11 -18.82 -23.72
C PRO A 315 45.57 -18.54 -23.70
N ARG A 316 45.22 -17.51 -24.43
CA ARG A 316 43.97 -17.25 -25.16
C ARG A 316 42.67 -18.01 -24.79
N SER A 317 41.73 -17.30 -24.12
CA SER A 317 40.33 -17.32 -24.52
C SER A 317 39.80 -15.89 -24.53
N ARG A 318 39.41 -15.44 -25.73
CA ARG A 318 38.84 -14.10 -25.93
C ARG A 318 37.39 -14.10 -25.45
N TRP A 319 37.13 -13.53 -24.29
CA TRP A 319 35.79 -13.05 -23.96
C TRP A 319 35.76 -11.55 -24.19
N ARG A 320 35.03 -11.14 -25.23
CA ARG A 320 34.71 -9.73 -25.45
C ARG A 320 33.71 -9.29 -24.39
N SER A 321 34.13 -8.42 -23.50
CA SER A 321 33.26 -7.70 -22.59
C SER A 321 32.37 -6.72 -23.38
N PRO A 322 31.05 -6.76 -23.26
CA PRO A 322 30.21 -5.74 -23.90
C PRO A 322 30.41 -4.40 -23.15
N ARG A 323 30.66 -3.34 -23.92
CA ARG A 323 30.76 -1.97 -23.42
C ARG A 323 29.45 -1.60 -22.76
N ARG A 324 29.49 -1.22 -21.46
CA ARG A 324 28.35 -0.66 -20.75
C ARG A 324 27.96 0.68 -21.38
N PRO A 325 26.70 0.89 -21.79
CA PRO A 325 26.24 2.21 -22.15
C PRO A 325 26.16 3.09 -20.89
N ARG A 326 26.58 4.33 -20.99
CA ARG A 326 26.37 5.36 -19.95
C ARG A 326 24.87 5.55 -19.78
N ALA A 327 24.35 5.23 -18.62
CA ALA A 327 22.97 5.50 -18.28
C ALA A 327 22.76 7.03 -18.19
N ARG A 328 22.07 7.58 -19.17
CA ARG A 328 21.43 8.90 -19.03
C ARG A 328 20.06 8.62 -18.40
N TYR A 329 19.88 9.07 -17.20
CA TYR A 329 18.54 9.14 -16.61
C TYR A 329 17.78 10.27 -17.29
N SER A 330 16.90 9.95 -18.23
CA SER A 330 15.87 10.87 -18.69
C SER A 330 14.56 10.47 -17.99
N CYS A 331 13.96 11.38 -17.27
CA CYS A 331 12.58 11.25 -16.83
C CYS A 331 11.68 11.13 -18.06
N MET A 332 11.15 9.95 -18.31
CA MET A 332 10.13 9.76 -19.35
C MET A 332 8.77 10.19 -18.80
N SER A 333 8.34 11.38 -19.19
CA SER A 333 6.93 11.74 -19.25
C SER A 333 6.27 10.87 -20.33
N GLY A 334 5.24 10.07 -19.92
CA GLY A 334 4.48 9.26 -20.83
C GLY A 334 3.80 10.08 -21.92
N CYS A 335 4.17 9.83 -23.17
CA CYS A 335 3.50 10.33 -24.34
C CYS A 335 2.68 9.17 -24.94
N SER A 336 1.39 9.29 -24.89
CA SER A 336 0.42 8.42 -25.58
C SER A 336 0.67 8.47 -27.09
N ARG A 337 1.00 7.36 -27.72
CA ARG A 337 0.91 7.19 -29.15
C ARG A 337 -0.38 6.47 -29.49
N THR A 338 -1.29 7.19 -30.11
CA THR A 338 -2.39 6.64 -30.89
C THR A 338 -1.83 5.86 -32.07
N VAL A 339 -2.12 4.57 -32.11
CA VAL A 339 -1.88 3.74 -33.30
C VAL A 339 -3.17 3.74 -34.11
N SER A 340 -3.13 4.43 -35.23
CA SER A 340 -4.16 4.32 -36.28
C SER A 340 -3.90 3.05 -37.09
N SER A 341 -4.79 2.07 -37.01
CA SER A 341 -4.86 0.97 -37.95
C SER A 341 -5.64 1.36 -39.18
N SER A 342 -5.00 1.41 -40.34
CA SER A 342 -5.67 1.42 -41.62
C SER A 342 -5.83 -0.04 -42.11
N PRO A 343 -6.97 -0.39 -42.72
CA PRO A 343 -7.14 -1.69 -43.31
C PRO A 343 -6.68 -1.67 -44.78
N THR A 344 -6.00 -2.70 -45.22
CA THR A 344 -5.84 -3.00 -46.65
C THR A 344 -6.12 -4.46 -46.92
N SER A 345 -7.13 -4.61 -47.78
CA SER A 345 -7.48 -5.74 -48.66
C SER A 345 -7.39 -7.16 -48.13
#